data_755d0f31ebd157198c746f8757e78a83
#
_entry.id   755d0f31ebd157198c746f8757e78a83
#
_cell.length_a   1.000
_cell.length_b   1.000
_cell.length_c   1.000
_cell.angle_alpha   90.00
_cell.angle_beta   90.00
_cell.angle_gamma   90.00
#
_symmetry.space_group_name_H-M   'P 1'
#
loop_
_entity.id
_entity.type
_entity.pdbx_description
1 polymer ?
#
loop_
_entity_poly.entity_id
_entity_poly.type
_entity_poly.pdbx_seq_one_letter_code
_entity_poly.pdbx_strand_id
1 'polypeptide(L)'
;MLDLAILGFLAERPLPGHELRRRLSELTGYTRPVSDGSLYPAIKRLAAAGLLERRADPAAGPARYILSVTDAGRTDLLKRLRAPADHEISDFTRFFTVLAFLSLLPDVAEQHAVLRRRLEFLEEPASFFYDGDRPLRAEDMADPYRRGMLLTARAISSAERAWLHQVLDGDQPVTARAETDPSTLGQPVR
;
A
#
# COMPACT_ATOMS: atom_id res chain seq x y z
N MET A 1 0.52 -6.13 7.94
CA MET A 1 1.00 -5.24 6.84
C MET A 1 2.52 -5.29 6.64
N LEU A 2 3.35 -5.21 7.67
CA LEU A 2 4.82 -5.22 7.48
C LEU A 2 5.32 -6.45 6.71
N ASP A 3 4.83 -7.65 7.04
CA ASP A 3 5.19 -8.89 6.35
C ASP A 3 4.81 -8.87 4.87
N LEU A 4 3.61 -8.36 4.54
CA LEU A 4 3.17 -8.21 3.15
C LEU A 4 4.07 -7.25 2.38
N ALA A 5 4.41 -6.09 2.98
CA ALA A 5 5.28 -5.11 2.34
C ALA A 5 6.72 -5.65 2.16
N ILE A 6 7.26 -6.41 3.13
CA ILE A 6 8.57 -7.07 3.00
C ILE A 6 8.55 -8.04 1.82
N LEU A 7 7.56 -8.95 1.78
CA LEU A 7 7.44 -9.93 0.70
C LEU A 7 7.19 -9.26 -0.65
N GLY A 8 6.39 -8.20 -0.69
CA GLY A 8 6.10 -7.42 -1.89
C GLY A 8 7.37 -6.84 -2.52
N PHE A 9 8.16 -6.08 -1.75
CA PHE A 9 9.41 -5.52 -2.26
C PHE A 9 10.43 -6.59 -2.67
N LEU A 10 10.50 -7.70 -1.92
CA LEU A 10 11.40 -8.80 -2.27
C LEU A 10 10.90 -9.62 -3.47
N ALA A 11 9.60 -9.58 -3.77
CA ALA A 11 9.05 -10.20 -4.98
C ALA A 11 9.38 -9.42 -6.26
N GLU A 12 9.59 -8.10 -6.15
CA GLU A 12 10.07 -7.27 -7.24
C GLU A 12 11.54 -7.57 -7.56
N ARG A 13 12.40 -7.62 -6.54
CA ARG A 13 13.82 -7.96 -6.65
C ARG A 13 14.45 -8.27 -5.29
N PRO A 14 15.55 -9.04 -5.25
CA PRO A 14 16.35 -9.19 -4.04
C PRO A 14 16.90 -7.85 -3.55
N LEU A 15 16.91 -7.63 -2.23
CA LEU A 15 17.33 -6.37 -1.61
C LEU A 15 18.24 -6.61 -0.38
N PRO A 16 19.26 -5.77 -0.17
CA PRO A 16 19.93 -5.70 1.12
C PRO A 16 19.02 -5.09 2.17
N GLY A 17 19.19 -5.49 3.44
CA GLY A 17 18.29 -5.10 4.54
C GLY A 17 18.12 -3.58 4.72
N HIS A 18 19.18 -2.79 4.52
CA HIS A 18 19.12 -1.33 4.63
C HIS A 18 18.28 -0.69 3.51
N GLU A 19 18.34 -1.23 2.29
CA GLU A 19 17.51 -0.75 1.18
C GLU A 19 16.04 -1.13 1.37
N LEU A 20 15.78 -2.36 1.83
CA LEU A 20 14.43 -2.79 2.19
C LEU A 20 13.83 -1.85 3.24
N ARG A 21 14.59 -1.49 4.29
CA ARG A 21 14.15 -0.54 5.32
C ARG A 21 13.80 0.82 4.73
N ARG A 22 14.64 1.34 3.83
CA ARG A 22 14.42 2.63 3.16
C ARG A 22 13.11 2.61 2.37
N ARG A 23 12.89 1.58 1.53
CA ARG A 23 11.65 1.43 0.73
C ARG A 23 10.40 1.28 1.59
N LEU A 24 10.48 0.51 2.68
CA LEU A 24 9.38 0.38 3.63
C LEU A 24 9.03 1.73 4.27
N SER A 25 10.03 2.54 4.63
CA SER A 25 9.80 3.87 5.18
C SER A 25 9.22 4.84 4.16
N GLU A 26 9.62 4.75 2.90
CA GLU A 26 9.06 5.53 1.78
C GLU A 26 7.59 5.17 1.53
N LEU A 27 7.26 3.87 1.55
CA LEU A 27 5.88 3.39 1.37
C LEU A 27 4.93 3.90 2.45
N THR A 28 5.38 3.96 3.71
CA THR A 28 4.56 4.41 4.84
C THR A 28 4.54 5.94 4.98
N GLY A 29 5.20 6.66 4.07
CA GLY A 29 5.42 8.11 4.16
C GLY A 29 6.13 8.45 5.47
N TYR A 30 7.27 9.02 5.50
CA TYR A 30 8.20 9.28 6.62
C TYR A 30 7.61 9.55 8.03
N THR A 31 6.29 9.59 8.16
CA THR A 31 5.55 9.76 9.41
C THR A 31 5.66 8.58 10.37
N ARG A 32 5.97 7.38 9.86
CA ARG A 32 6.22 6.17 10.67
C ARG A 32 7.40 5.39 10.10
N PRO A 33 8.64 5.82 10.36
CA PRO A 33 9.82 5.07 9.91
C PRO A 33 9.78 3.66 10.52
N VAL A 34 10.00 2.66 9.67
CA VAL A 34 10.09 1.28 10.14
C VAL A 34 11.36 1.14 10.97
N SER A 35 11.18 0.88 12.27
CA SER A 35 12.31 0.72 13.21
C SER A 35 13.02 -0.61 13.00
N ASP A 36 14.31 -0.65 13.33
CA ASP A 36 15.09 -1.89 13.32
C ASP A 36 14.46 -2.93 14.28
N GLY A 37 13.88 -2.48 15.39
CA GLY A 37 13.18 -3.32 16.37
C GLY A 37 11.93 -4.01 15.82
N SER A 38 11.31 -3.51 14.74
CA SER A 38 10.18 -4.16 14.07
C SER A 38 10.60 -4.93 12.82
N LEU A 39 11.56 -4.41 12.06
CA LEU A 39 11.97 -4.99 10.78
C LEU A 39 12.73 -6.32 10.95
N TYR A 40 13.79 -6.35 11.78
CA TYR A 40 14.61 -7.55 11.90
C TYR A 40 13.88 -8.75 12.52
N PRO A 41 13.01 -8.60 13.54
CA PRO A 41 12.15 -9.69 13.99
C PRO A 41 11.19 -10.19 12.92
N ALA A 42 10.63 -9.31 12.08
CA ALA A 42 9.77 -9.71 10.97
C ALA A 42 10.56 -10.52 9.91
N ILE A 43 11.74 -10.05 9.52
CA ILE A 43 12.64 -10.79 8.60
C ILE A 43 13.00 -12.17 9.20
N LYS A 44 13.36 -12.23 10.49
CA LYS A 44 13.69 -13.51 11.15
C LYS A 44 12.51 -14.48 11.14
N ARG A 45 11.31 -13.99 11.43
CA ARG A 45 10.08 -14.78 11.43
C ARG A 45 9.76 -15.31 10.03
N LEU A 46 9.82 -14.47 9.00
CA LEU A 46 9.57 -14.86 7.62
C LEU A 46 10.62 -15.86 7.12
N ALA A 47 11.90 -15.70 7.50
CA ALA A 47 12.95 -16.65 7.18
C ALA A 47 12.73 -18.01 7.87
N ALA A 48 12.34 -18.01 9.14
CA ALA A 48 12.02 -19.22 9.90
C ALA A 48 10.81 -19.96 9.31
N ALA A 49 9.86 -19.21 8.72
CA ALA A 49 8.71 -19.77 7.99
C ALA A 49 9.05 -20.21 6.56
N GLY A 50 10.30 -20.09 6.10
CA GLY A 50 10.72 -20.46 4.76
C GLY A 50 10.18 -19.53 3.65
N LEU A 51 9.64 -18.35 4.00
CA LEU A 51 9.05 -17.42 3.04
C LEU A 51 10.09 -16.47 2.40
N LEU A 52 11.23 -16.29 3.04
CA LEU A 52 12.37 -15.58 2.48
C LEU A 52 13.67 -16.29 2.85
N GLU A 53 14.72 -16.03 2.08
CA GLU A 53 16.07 -16.52 2.32
C GLU A 53 17.03 -15.34 2.47
N ARG A 54 18.17 -15.64 3.15
CA ARG A 54 19.27 -14.71 3.37
C ARG A 54 20.51 -15.28 2.74
N ARG A 55 21.09 -14.59 1.76
CA ARG A 55 22.36 -14.97 1.15
C ARG A 55 23.42 -13.95 1.51
N ALA A 56 24.64 -14.41 1.77
CA ALA A 56 25.77 -13.50 1.94
C ALA A 56 25.95 -12.67 0.68
N ASP A 57 26.21 -11.37 0.84
CA ASP A 57 26.55 -10.49 -0.28
C ASP A 57 28.06 -10.59 -0.55
N PRO A 58 28.48 -11.24 -1.64
CA PRO A 58 29.89 -11.43 -1.91
C PRO A 58 30.64 -10.13 -2.21
N ALA A 59 29.92 -9.06 -2.60
CA ALA A 59 30.50 -7.76 -2.95
C ALA A 59 30.62 -6.80 -1.75
N ALA A 60 29.96 -7.10 -0.61
CA ALA A 60 29.81 -6.14 0.47
C ALA A 60 30.45 -6.55 1.82
N GLY A 61 31.18 -7.66 1.85
CA GLY A 61 31.88 -8.17 3.04
C GLY A 61 31.04 -9.07 3.96
N PRO A 62 31.66 -9.71 4.97
CA PRO A 62 31.11 -10.89 5.67
C PRO A 62 29.86 -10.64 6.55
N ALA A 63 29.43 -9.40 6.73
CA ALA A 63 28.27 -9.05 7.57
C ALA A 63 27.04 -8.56 6.80
N ARG A 64 27.08 -8.52 5.46
CA ARG A 64 25.96 -8.03 4.66
C ARG A 64 25.24 -9.18 3.96
N TYR A 65 23.91 -9.14 4.04
CA TYR A 65 23.03 -10.14 3.44
C TYR A 65 22.09 -9.49 2.44
N ILE A 66 21.90 -10.19 1.32
CA ILE A 66 20.80 -9.93 0.39
C ILE A 66 19.63 -10.83 0.80
N LEU A 67 18.45 -10.22 0.87
CA LEU A 67 17.18 -10.89 1.16
C LEU A 67 16.49 -11.19 -0.16
N SER A 68 15.94 -12.39 -0.30
CA SER A 68 15.17 -12.83 -1.46
C SER A 68 13.90 -13.52 -1.00
N VAL A 69 12.81 -13.32 -1.71
CA VAL A 69 11.59 -14.11 -1.52
C VAL A 69 11.81 -15.53 -2.07
N THR A 70 11.28 -16.53 -1.38
CA THR A 70 11.23 -17.92 -1.87
C THR A 70 9.97 -18.15 -2.71
N ASP A 71 9.86 -19.30 -3.41
CA ASP A 71 8.62 -19.66 -4.12
C ASP A 71 7.45 -19.80 -3.15
N ALA A 72 7.69 -20.35 -1.95
CA ALA A 72 6.68 -20.40 -0.88
C ALA A 72 6.27 -18.99 -0.43
N GLY A 73 7.23 -18.07 -0.28
CA GLY A 73 6.97 -16.68 0.06
C GLY A 73 6.19 -15.94 -1.02
N ARG A 74 6.51 -16.19 -2.29
CA ARG A 74 5.75 -15.64 -3.42
C ARG A 74 4.31 -16.15 -3.43
N THR A 75 4.12 -17.45 -3.20
CA THR A 75 2.79 -18.06 -3.12
C THR A 75 1.97 -17.47 -1.96
N ASP A 76 2.57 -17.31 -0.78
CA ASP A 76 1.92 -16.69 0.40
C ASP A 76 1.55 -15.22 0.14
N LEU A 77 2.45 -14.45 -0.49
CA LEU A 77 2.19 -13.07 -0.89
C LEU A 77 0.97 -12.98 -1.82
N LEU A 78 0.95 -13.76 -2.91
CA LEU A 78 -0.15 -13.75 -3.87
C LEU A 78 -1.48 -14.16 -3.22
N LYS A 79 -1.45 -15.14 -2.32
CA LYS A 79 -2.63 -15.53 -1.54
C LYS A 79 -3.18 -14.37 -0.70
N ARG A 80 -2.31 -13.63 -0.01
CA ARG A 80 -2.71 -12.45 0.80
C ARG A 80 -3.23 -11.32 -0.07
N LEU A 81 -2.65 -11.09 -1.23
CA LEU A 81 -3.10 -10.06 -2.16
C LEU A 81 -4.47 -10.38 -2.77
N ARG A 82 -4.78 -11.67 -3.05
CA ARG A 82 -6.10 -12.10 -3.55
C ARG A 82 -7.22 -11.92 -2.53
N ALA A 83 -6.91 -12.15 -1.27
CA ALA A 83 -7.89 -12.15 -0.19
C ALA A 83 -7.41 -11.34 1.01
N PRO A 84 -7.28 -10.00 0.88
CA PRO A 84 -7.00 -9.13 2.01
C PRO A 84 -8.08 -9.28 3.07
N ALA A 85 -7.72 -9.23 4.34
CA ALA A 85 -8.67 -9.27 5.44
C ALA A 85 -9.52 -7.98 5.47
N ASP A 86 -10.72 -8.04 6.07
CA ASP A 86 -11.64 -6.90 6.09
C ASP A 86 -11.03 -5.63 6.70
N HIS A 87 -10.21 -5.78 7.73
CA HIS A 87 -9.49 -4.65 8.33
C HIS A 87 -8.37 -4.09 7.42
N GLU A 88 -7.93 -4.84 6.40
CA GLU A 88 -6.97 -4.37 5.39
C GLU A 88 -7.70 -3.67 4.23
N ILE A 89 -8.95 -4.04 4.00
CA ILE A 89 -9.84 -3.36 3.05
C ILE A 89 -10.37 -2.05 3.64
N SER A 90 -10.76 -2.02 4.92
CA SER A 90 -11.41 -0.84 5.53
C SER A 90 -10.43 0.26 5.95
N ASP A 91 -9.23 -0.08 6.42
CA ASP A 91 -8.23 0.90 6.84
C ASP A 91 -7.46 1.45 5.62
N PHE A 92 -7.52 2.77 5.42
CA PHE A 92 -6.88 3.45 4.30
C PHE A 92 -5.38 3.15 4.19
N THR A 93 -4.64 3.24 5.29
CA THR A 93 -3.18 3.02 5.30
C THR A 93 -2.81 1.57 4.98
N ARG A 94 -3.62 0.62 5.47
CA ARG A 94 -3.41 -0.81 5.20
C ARG A 94 -3.75 -1.14 3.77
N PHE A 95 -4.86 -0.61 3.27
CA PHE A 95 -5.26 -0.80 1.88
C PHE A 95 -4.21 -0.25 0.91
N PHE A 96 -3.59 0.90 1.21
CA PHE A 96 -2.48 1.44 0.41
C PHE A 96 -1.31 0.48 0.30
N THR A 97 -1.01 -0.29 1.36
CA THR A 97 0.02 -1.33 1.29
C THR A 97 -0.39 -2.48 0.38
N VAL A 98 -1.67 -2.90 0.39
CA VAL A 98 -2.20 -3.91 -0.54
C VAL A 98 -2.11 -3.38 -1.97
N LEU A 99 -2.57 -2.16 -2.19
CA LEU A 99 -2.61 -1.50 -3.49
C LEU A 99 -1.21 -1.37 -4.12
N ALA A 100 -0.19 -1.03 -3.32
CA ALA A 100 1.19 -0.89 -3.78
C ALA A 100 1.76 -2.15 -4.45
N PHE A 101 1.23 -3.33 -4.10
CA PHE A 101 1.71 -4.62 -4.62
C PHE A 101 0.65 -5.37 -5.41
N LEU A 102 -0.52 -4.78 -5.65
CA LEU A 102 -1.65 -5.47 -6.29
C LEU A 102 -1.31 -5.93 -7.71
N SER A 103 -0.48 -5.18 -8.43
CA SER A 103 0.02 -5.54 -9.77
C SER A 103 0.87 -6.81 -9.82
N LEU A 104 1.31 -7.34 -8.68
CA LEU A 104 1.99 -8.63 -8.62
C LEU A 104 1.04 -9.82 -8.85
N LEU A 105 -0.28 -9.62 -8.71
CA LEU A 105 -1.28 -10.60 -9.15
C LEU A 105 -1.28 -10.66 -10.67
N PRO A 106 -1.06 -11.84 -11.27
CA PRO A 106 -0.95 -11.96 -12.73
C PRO A 106 -2.30 -11.79 -13.46
N ASP A 107 -3.41 -12.06 -12.75
CA ASP A 107 -4.76 -11.97 -13.31
C ASP A 107 -5.41 -10.63 -12.94
N VAL A 108 -5.75 -9.85 -13.96
CA VAL A 108 -6.44 -8.55 -13.82
C VAL A 108 -7.81 -8.72 -13.15
N ALA A 109 -8.51 -9.84 -13.40
CA ALA A 109 -9.80 -10.10 -12.76
C ALA A 109 -9.64 -10.27 -11.23
N GLU A 110 -8.55 -10.90 -10.77
CA GLU A 110 -8.20 -10.99 -9.34
C GLU A 110 -7.88 -9.61 -8.75
N GLN A 111 -7.13 -8.78 -9.46
CA GLN A 111 -6.84 -7.40 -9.05
C GLN A 111 -8.14 -6.60 -8.90
N HIS A 112 -9.01 -6.65 -9.90
CA HIS A 112 -10.30 -5.96 -9.90
C HIS A 112 -11.24 -6.47 -8.80
N ALA A 113 -11.20 -7.76 -8.45
CA ALA A 113 -11.99 -8.29 -7.33
C ALA A 113 -11.62 -7.62 -6.00
N VAL A 114 -10.33 -7.38 -5.75
CA VAL A 114 -9.87 -6.66 -4.56
C VAL A 114 -10.30 -5.19 -4.58
N LEU A 115 -10.18 -4.53 -5.74
CA LEU A 115 -10.60 -3.13 -5.90
C LEU A 115 -12.12 -2.96 -5.71
N ARG A 116 -12.94 -3.90 -6.22
CA ARG A 116 -14.41 -3.88 -6.00
C ARG A 116 -14.76 -3.98 -4.53
N ARG A 117 -14.12 -4.88 -3.76
CA ARG A 117 -14.33 -4.96 -2.31
C ARG A 117 -14.02 -3.66 -1.58
N ARG A 118 -12.97 -2.94 -2.02
CA ARG A 118 -12.66 -1.61 -1.47
C ARG A 118 -13.71 -0.58 -1.84
N LEU A 119 -14.18 -0.58 -3.09
CA LEU A 119 -15.22 0.32 -3.57
C LEU A 119 -16.54 0.08 -2.81
N GLU A 120 -16.98 -1.17 -2.68
CA GLU A 120 -18.15 -1.56 -1.89
C GLU A 120 -18.07 -1.02 -0.47
N PHE A 121 -16.93 -1.20 0.22
CA PHE A 121 -16.71 -0.63 1.56
C PHE A 121 -16.84 0.91 1.58
N LEU A 122 -16.32 1.61 0.56
CA LEU A 122 -16.38 3.08 0.50
C LEU A 122 -17.76 3.62 0.14
N GLU A 123 -18.61 2.81 -0.47
CA GLU A 123 -19.99 3.14 -0.84
C GLU A 123 -20.98 2.84 0.29
N GLU A 124 -20.60 2.00 1.26
CA GLU A 124 -21.42 1.78 2.45
C GLU A 124 -21.58 3.08 3.25
N PRO A 125 -22.80 3.36 3.79
CA PRO A 125 -23.02 4.47 4.68
C PRO A 125 -22.14 4.35 5.94
N ALA A 126 -21.08 5.17 6.02
CA ALA A 126 -20.24 5.21 7.20
C ALA A 126 -20.90 6.06 8.28
N SER A 127 -21.02 5.55 9.50
CA SER A 127 -21.64 6.22 10.64
C SER A 127 -21.10 7.64 10.91
N PHE A 128 -19.80 7.86 10.63
CA PHE A 128 -19.19 9.18 10.79
C PHE A 128 -19.75 10.27 9.84
N PHE A 129 -20.32 9.87 8.70
CA PHE A 129 -20.86 10.79 7.69
C PHE A 129 -22.38 10.94 7.77
N TYR A 130 -23.05 10.25 8.71
CA TYR A 130 -24.48 10.19 8.85
C TYR A 130 -24.92 10.44 10.29
N ASP A 131 -26.09 11.07 10.44
CA ASP A 131 -26.85 11.13 11.68
C ASP A 131 -28.10 10.26 11.45
N GLY A 132 -28.08 9.03 11.96
CA GLY A 132 -29.01 8.00 11.53
C GLY A 132 -28.90 7.73 10.02
N ASP A 133 -30.02 7.87 9.30
CA ASP A 133 -30.06 7.68 7.84
C ASP A 133 -29.80 8.99 7.04
N ARG A 134 -29.56 10.10 7.73
CA ARG A 134 -29.38 11.42 7.10
C ARG A 134 -27.90 11.76 6.96
N PRO A 135 -27.40 12.07 5.76
CA PRO A 135 -26.05 12.57 5.59
C PRO A 135 -25.82 13.87 6.38
N LEU A 136 -24.75 13.90 7.19
CA LEU A 136 -24.34 15.13 7.88
C LEU A 136 -23.98 16.21 6.86
N ARG A 137 -24.38 17.44 7.11
CA ARG A 137 -23.97 18.59 6.30
C ARG A 137 -22.86 19.35 7.01
N ALA A 138 -21.86 19.79 6.25
CA ALA A 138 -20.73 20.53 6.81
C ALA A 138 -21.17 21.88 7.41
N GLU A 139 -22.21 22.50 6.81
CA GLU A 139 -22.82 23.73 7.27
C GLU A 139 -23.57 23.59 8.61
N ASP A 140 -24.07 22.40 8.92
CA ASP A 140 -24.78 22.11 10.17
C ASP A 140 -23.83 21.90 11.36
N MET A 141 -22.50 21.83 11.10
CA MET A 141 -21.47 21.59 12.12
C MET A 141 -20.95 22.92 12.68
N ALA A 142 -21.28 23.19 13.95
CA ALA A 142 -20.81 24.39 14.65
C ALA A 142 -19.30 24.36 14.96
N ASP A 143 -18.74 23.16 15.22
CA ASP A 143 -17.32 22.99 15.50
C ASP A 143 -16.50 23.01 14.19
N PRO A 144 -15.61 24.02 14.00
CA PRO A 144 -14.84 24.16 12.77
C PRO A 144 -13.85 23.01 12.54
N TYR A 145 -13.35 22.37 13.59
CA TYR A 145 -12.40 21.25 13.49
C TYR A 145 -13.11 19.97 13.04
N ARG A 146 -14.28 19.68 13.61
CA ARG A 146 -15.12 18.54 13.15
C ARG A 146 -15.62 18.76 11.73
N ARG A 147 -15.99 19.99 11.39
CA ARG A 147 -16.33 20.36 10.02
C ARG A 147 -15.16 20.12 9.06
N GLY A 148 -13.96 20.56 9.42
CA GLY A 148 -12.73 20.32 8.63
C GLY A 148 -12.46 18.83 8.45
N MET A 149 -12.58 18.02 9.50
CA MET A 149 -12.43 16.57 9.45
C MET A 149 -13.44 15.93 8.50
N LEU A 150 -14.73 16.30 8.57
CA LEU A 150 -15.78 15.81 7.67
C LEU A 150 -15.47 16.12 6.20
N LEU A 151 -15.10 17.37 5.91
CA LEU A 151 -14.77 17.81 4.54
C LEU A 151 -13.56 17.07 3.99
N THR A 152 -12.50 16.93 4.80
CA THR A 152 -11.27 16.23 4.40
C THR A 152 -11.55 14.76 4.14
N ALA A 153 -12.25 14.08 5.04
CA ALA A 153 -12.56 12.66 4.87
C ALA A 153 -13.45 12.41 3.63
N ARG A 154 -14.42 13.29 3.36
CA ARG A 154 -15.23 13.22 2.13
C ARG A 154 -14.41 13.43 0.86
N ALA A 155 -13.51 14.41 0.86
CA ALA A 155 -12.65 14.67 -0.29
C ALA A 155 -11.75 13.45 -0.60
N ILE A 156 -11.14 12.84 0.41
CA ILE A 156 -10.32 11.62 0.27
C ILE A 156 -11.18 10.48 -0.27
N SER A 157 -12.32 10.19 0.35
CA SER A 157 -13.22 9.11 -0.09
C SER A 157 -13.75 9.33 -1.50
N SER A 158 -14.09 10.57 -1.86
CA SER A 158 -14.56 10.90 -3.22
C SER A 158 -13.47 10.71 -4.27
N ALA A 159 -12.24 11.15 -3.98
CA ALA A 159 -11.11 10.98 -4.89
C ALA A 159 -10.76 9.49 -5.08
N GLU A 160 -10.76 8.71 -4.00
CA GLU A 160 -10.49 7.27 -4.07
C GLU A 160 -11.57 6.53 -4.87
N ARG A 161 -12.85 6.79 -4.62
CA ARG A 161 -13.96 6.19 -5.37
C ARG A 161 -13.90 6.55 -6.87
N ALA A 162 -13.66 7.82 -7.19
CA ALA A 162 -13.54 8.25 -8.59
C ALA A 162 -12.42 7.48 -9.32
N TRP A 163 -11.27 7.29 -8.68
CA TRP A 163 -10.18 6.51 -9.24
C TRP A 163 -10.54 5.02 -9.38
N LEU A 164 -11.20 4.42 -8.37
CA LEU A 164 -11.63 3.02 -8.41
C LEU A 164 -12.61 2.78 -9.55
N HIS A 165 -13.61 3.65 -9.74
CA HIS A 165 -14.52 3.58 -10.88
C HIS A 165 -13.77 3.69 -12.20
N GLN A 166 -12.85 4.65 -12.34
CA GLN A 166 -12.06 4.81 -13.55
C GLN A 166 -11.28 3.54 -13.91
N VAL A 167 -10.69 2.86 -12.92
CA VAL A 167 -9.92 1.63 -13.15
C VAL A 167 -10.84 0.45 -13.46
N LEU A 168 -11.97 0.33 -12.76
CA LEU A 168 -12.89 -0.81 -12.89
C LEU A 168 -13.76 -0.72 -14.15
N ASP A 169 -14.11 0.49 -14.57
CA ASP A 169 -14.93 0.74 -15.78
C ASP A 169 -14.07 0.87 -17.05
N GLY A 170 -12.81 1.25 -16.89
CA GLY A 170 -11.84 1.31 -17.98
C GLY A 170 -11.27 -0.08 -18.26
N ASP A 171 -11.64 -0.67 -19.39
CA ASP A 171 -11.17 -1.99 -19.87
C ASP A 171 -9.69 -1.98 -20.32
N GLN A 172 -8.87 -1.14 -19.69
CA GLN A 172 -7.43 -1.04 -19.97
C GLN A 172 -6.57 -1.36 -18.76
N PRO A 173 -5.60 -2.30 -18.90
CA PRO A 173 -4.57 -2.48 -17.87
C PRO A 173 -3.84 -1.15 -17.71
N VAL A 174 -3.73 -0.67 -16.46
CA VAL A 174 -2.86 0.47 -16.12
C VAL A 174 -1.43 0.04 -16.38
N THR A 175 -0.97 0.20 -17.60
CA THR A 175 0.45 0.14 -17.91
C THR A 175 1.10 1.33 -17.21
N ALA A 176 1.99 1.05 -16.27
CA ALA A 176 2.82 2.05 -15.61
C ALA A 176 3.48 2.93 -16.70
N ARG A 177 3.02 4.18 -16.82
CA ARG A 177 3.80 5.21 -17.50
C ARG A 177 4.98 5.53 -16.59
N ALA A 178 6.08 4.82 -16.81
CA ALA A 178 7.39 5.31 -16.48
C ALA A 178 7.69 6.53 -17.37
N GLU A 179 8.43 7.47 -16.78
CA GLU A 179 9.02 8.68 -17.37
C GLU A 179 8.25 9.97 -17.18
N THR A 180 8.38 10.49 -15.96
CA THR A 180 8.41 11.93 -15.79
C THR A 180 9.87 12.36 -15.94
N ASP A 181 10.18 12.97 -17.09
CA ASP A 181 11.47 13.62 -17.39
C ASP A 181 11.76 14.71 -16.33
N PRO A 182 12.89 14.64 -15.60
CA PRO A 182 13.25 15.62 -14.58
C PRO A 182 13.75 16.96 -15.14
N SER A 183 13.64 17.22 -16.44
CA SER A 183 14.26 18.39 -17.09
C SER A 183 13.50 19.71 -16.96
N THR A 184 12.34 19.77 -16.27
CA THR A 184 11.49 20.99 -16.29
C THR A 184 11.44 21.76 -14.97
N LEU A 185 12.30 21.46 -13.99
CA LEU A 185 12.39 22.25 -12.75
C LEU A 185 13.75 22.93 -12.64
N GLY A 186 13.89 24.09 -13.29
CA GLY A 186 15.10 24.87 -13.12
C GLY A 186 15.20 26.14 -13.95
N GLN A 187 14.41 27.17 -13.63
CA GLN A 187 14.86 28.53 -13.83
C GLN A 187 14.44 29.40 -12.64
N PRO A 188 15.38 30.02 -11.91
CA PRO A 188 15.05 31.00 -10.89
C PRO A 188 14.70 32.33 -11.57
N VAL A 189 13.55 32.89 -11.18
CA VAL A 189 13.17 34.26 -11.51
C VAL A 189 14.06 35.21 -10.71
N ARG A 190 14.70 36.15 -11.41
CA ARG A 190 15.43 37.26 -10.83
C ARG A 190 14.48 38.30 -10.23
#